data_eea54f756a5e3aaa83065ea17878b799
#
_entry.id   eea54f756a5e3aaa83065ea17878b799
#
_cell.length_a   1.000
_cell.length_b   1.000
_cell.length_c   1.000
_cell.angle_alpha   90.00
_cell.angle_beta   90.00
_cell.angle_gamma   90.00
#
_symmetry.space_group_name_H-M   'P 1'
#
loop_
_entity.id
_entity.type
_entity.pdbx_description
1 polymer ?
#
loop_
_entity_poly.entity_id
_entity_poly.type
_entity_poly.pdbx_seq_one_letter_code
_entity_poly.pdbx_strand_id
1 'polypeptide(L)'
;HIGEVLYAKIKSEFDTVVDKCQVKIVVGDEPNAALRKHANEVFDKRDERLKSMTDESVPVFYSCIMCQAFSPSHVCIVTPERLGLCGAVSWLDAKATNELDPQGPCQVVTKERCLDERTGRYEDVDEAVAEYSHGALEHVTLYSLLEDPMTSCGCFECICGIEPCSMGVVITCREYAGMTPLGMTFSEMASMTGGGVQT
;
A
#
# COMPACT_ATOMS: atom_id res chain seq x y z
N HIS A 1 24.99 1.65 -12.56
CA HIS A 1 25.25 1.79 -11.13
C HIS A 1 23.97 1.88 -10.26
N ILE A 2 23.11 2.90 -10.46
CA ILE A 2 21.87 3.02 -9.66
C ILE A 2 20.95 1.82 -9.90
N GLY A 3 20.78 1.39 -11.15
CA GLY A 3 19.98 0.23 -11.51
C GLY A 3 20.49 -1.07 -10.91
N GLU A 4 21.80 -1.25 -10.85
CA GLU A 4 22.44 -2.43 -10.24
C GLU A 4 22.20 -2.46 -8.72
N VAL A 5 22.31 -1.30 -8.06
CA VAL A 5 22.05 -1.19 -6.61
C VAL A 5 20.57 -1.45 -6.29
N LEU A 6 19.65 -0.87 -7.05
CA LEU A 6 18.22 -1.11 -6.90
C LEU A 6 17.86 -2.57 -7.17
N TYR A 7 18.38 -3.14 -8.25
CA TYR A 7 18.18 -4.56 -8.56
C TYR A 7 18.68 -5.45 -7.44
N ALA A 8 19.90 -5.22 -6.96
CA ALA A 8 20.48 -6.02 -5.88
C ALA A 8 19.64 -5.91 -4.58
N LYS A 9 19.16 -4.70 -4.25
CA LYS A 9 18.31 -4.49 -3.08
C LYS A 9 16.96 -5.21 -3.21
N ILE A 10 16.26 -5.00 -4.33
CA ILE A 10 14.96 -5.64 -4.55
C ILE A 10 15.13 -7.16 -4.66
N LYS A 11 16.20 -7.65 -5.29
CA LYS A 11 16.47 -9.07 -5.39
C LYS A 11 16.74 -9.71 -4.02
N SER A 12 17.39 -9.02 -3.10
CA SER A 12 17.61 -9.53 -1.75
C SER A 12 16.34 -9.68 -0.92
N GLU A 13 15.29 -8.92 -1.26
CA GLU A 13 14.01 -8.92 -0.55
C GLU A 13 12.95 -9.80 -1.25
N PHE A 14 12.93 -9.78 -2.60
CA PHE A 14 11.87 -10.39 -3.40
C PHE A 14 12.45 -11.13 -4.62
N ASP A 15 13.34 -12.09 -4.38
CA ASP A 15 14.16 -12.77 -5.40
C ASP A 15 13.35 -13.29 -6.59
N THR A 16 12.27 -14.00 -6.33
CA THR A 16 11.47 -14.65 -7.38
C THR A 16 10.67 -13.68 -8.24
N VAL A 17 10.21 -12.56 -7.68
CA VAL A 17 9.44 -11.54 -8.42
C VAL A 17 10.37 -10.73 -9.31
N VAL A 18 11.56 -10.38 -8.82
CA VAL A 18 12.51 -9.52 -9.56
C VAL A 18 13.02 -10.18 -10.83
N ASP A 19 13.26 -11.49 -10.79
CA ASP A 19 13.72 -12.22 -11.97
C ASP A 19 12.62 -12.38 -13.05
N LYS A 20 11.34 -12.15 -12.68
CA LYS A 20 10.19 -12.17 -13.58
C LYS A 20 9.81 -10.78 -14.08
N CYS A 21 10.35 -9.72 -13.49
CA CYS A 21 10.03 -8.34 -13.83
C CYS A 21 11.17 -7.68 -14.60
N GLN A 22 10.84 -6.93 -15.64
CA GLN A 22 11.81 -6.10 -16.33
C GLN A 22 11.89 -4.72 -15.67
N VAL A 23 13.01 -4.43 -15.02
CA VAL A 23 13.28 -3.08 -14.47
C VAL A 23 13.97 -2.24 -15.53
N LYS A 24 13.35 -1.11 -15.89
CA LYS A 24 13.89 -0.16 -16.86
C LYS A 24 14.05 1.21 -16.20
N ILE A 25 15.29 1.70 -16.16
CA ILE A 25 15.58 3.06 -15.71
C ILE A 25 15.64 3.97 -16.93
N VAL A 26 14.84 5.01 -16.91
CA VAL A 26 14.75 5.98 -18.00
C VAL A 26 15.22 7.34 -17.49
N VAL A 27 16.13 7.97 -18.23
CA VAL A 27 16.70 9.27 -17.89
C VAL A 27 16.42 10.23 -19.04
N GLY A 28 15.97 11.44 -18.71
CA GLY A 28 15.63 12.49 -19.66
C GLY A 28 14.12 12.79 -19.73
N ASP A 29 13.78 14.01 -20.08
CA ASP A 29 12.40 14.50 -19.98
C ASP A 29 11.47 13.87 -21.02
N GLU A 30 11.88 13.79 -22.27
CA GLU A 30 11.04 13.19 -23.33
C GLU A 30 10.76 11.70 -23.11
N PRO A 31 11.78 10.84 -22.87
CA PRO A 31 11.52 9.44 -22.59
C PRO A 31 10.68 9.22 -21.31
N ASN A 32 10.88 10.06 -20.28
CA ASN A 32 10.09 10.02 -19.07
C ASN A 32 8.63 10.40 -19.31
N ALA A 33 8.37 11.44 -20.10
CA ALA A 33 7.01 11.85 -20.44
C ALA A 33 6.27 10.78 -21.24
N ALA A 34 6.94 10.14 -22.21
CA ALA A 34 6.37 9.05 -22.99
C ALA A 34 6.06 7.83 -22.11
N LEU A 35 6.97 7.45 -21.21
CA LEU A 35 6.78 6.34 -20.29
C LEU A 35 5.65 6.60 -19.30
N ARG A 36 5.58 7.83 -18.76
CA ARG A 36 4.51 8.25 -17.84
C ARG A 36 3.15 8.18 -18.52
N LYS A 37 3.04 8.66 -19.76
CA LYS A 37 1.81 8.56 -20.54
C LYS A 37 1.36 7.11 -20.71
N HIS A 38 2.30 6.24 -21.08
CA HIS A 38 2.00 4.81 -21.21
C HIS A 38 1.58 4.17 -19.86
N ALA A 39 2.27 4.50 -18.78
CA ALA A 39 1.92 4.00 -17.45
C ALA A 39 0.51 4.44 -17.03
N ASN A 40 0.16 5.70 -17.26
CA ASN A 40 -1.18 6.21 -16.97
C ASN A 40 -2.24 5.45 -17.77
N GLU A 41 -2.04 5.21 -19.05
CA GLU A 41 -2.97 4.43 -19.88
C GLU A 41 -3.18 2.99 -19.35
N VAL A 42 -2.13 2.39 -18.78
CA VAL A 42 -2.22 1.06 -18.15
C VAL A 42 -2.99 1.13 -16.83
N PHE A 43 -2.70 2.12 -15.99
CA PHE A 43 -3.44 2.34 -14.74
C PHE A 43 -4.91 2.67 -14.97
N ASP A 44 -5.22 3.53 -15.93
CA ASP A 44 -6.60 3.86 -16.30
C ASP A 44 -7.40 2.60 -16.71
N LYS A 45 -6.79 1.72 -17.50
CA LYS A 45 -7.41 0.44 -17.89
C LYS A 45 -7.60 -0.51 -16.71
N ARG A 46 -6.64 -0.55 -15.78
CA ARG A 46 -6.75 -1.32 -14.55
C ARG A 46 -7.89 -0.80 -13.69
N ASP A 47 -7.93 0.50 -13.48
CA ASP A 47 -8.93 1.16 -12.64
C ASP A 47 -10.34 1.02 -13.22
N GLU A 48 -10.46 1.09 -14.55
CA GLU A 48 -11.75 0.82 -15.23
C GLU A 48 -12.26 -0.61 -14.96
N ARG A 49 -11.36 -1.59 -14.89
CA ARG A 49 -11.74 -2.98 -14.55
C ARG A 49 -12.18 -3.12 -13.09
N LEU A 50 -11.60 -2.32 -12.19
CA LEU A 50 -11.94 -2.34 -10.77
C LEU A 50 -13.28 -1.68 -10.46
N LYS A 51 -13.72 -0.69 -11.25
CA LYS A 51 -14.98 0.05 -11.01
C LYS A 51 -16.22 -0.82 -10.87
N SER A 52 -16.22 -2.00 -11.48
CA SER A 52 -17.35 -2.96 -11.40
C SER A 52 -17.17 -4.02 -10.33
N MET A 53 -16.05 -4.00 -9.60
CA MET A 53 -15.74 -4.98 -8.58
C MET A 53 -16.02 -4.39 -7.19
N THR A 54 -16.62 -5.19 -6.35
CA THR A 54 -16.82 -4.87 -4.94
C THR A 54 -16.14 -5.90 -4.06
N ASP A 55 -15.97 -5.59 -2.80
CA ASP A 55 -15.36 -6.49 -1.84
C ASP A 55 -16.16 -7.78 -1.69
N GLU A 56 -17.48 -7.74 -1.86
CA GLU A 56 -18.34 -8.92 -1.87
C GLU A 56 -18.17 -9.77 -3.11
N SER A 57 -17.81 -9.15 -4.24
CA SER A 57 -17.71 -9.84 -5.55
C SER A 57 -16.52 -10.78 -5.68
N VAL A 58 -15.58 -10.72 -4.74
CA VAL A 58 -14.35 -11.52 -4.76
C VAL A 58 -14.32 -12.51 -3.60
N PRO A 59 -13.74 -13.70 -3.80
CA PRO A 59 -13.68 -14.72 -2.74
C PRO A 59 -12.58 -14.45 -1.70
N VAL A 60 -11.56 -13.69 -2.08
CA VAL A 60 -10.37 -13.42 -1.24
C VAL A 60 -9.88 -11.99 -1.41
N PHE A 61 -9.19 -11.49 -0.40
CA PHE A 61 -8.36 -10.30 -0.44
C PHE A 61 -6.89 -10.69 -0.61
N TYR A 62 -6.00 -9.71 -0.64
CA TYR A 62 -4.56 -9.94 -0.67
C TYR A 62 -3.86 -9.05 0.34
N SER A 63 -2.84 -9.58 1.00
CA SER A 63 -1.87 -8.76 1.70
C SER A 63 -0.86 -8.17 0.71
N CYS A 64 -0.19 -7.09 1.11
CA CYS A 64 0.98 -6.57 0.41
C CYS A 64 2.01 -6.11 1.44
N ILE A 65 3.19 -6.71 1.37
CA ILE A 65 4.31 -6.43 2.28
C ILE A 65 5.53 -5.83 1.55
N MET A 66 5.37 -5.33 0.33
CA MET A 66 6.48 -4.76 -0.45
C MET A 66 7.23 -3.64 0.27
N CYS A 67 6.52 -2.88 1.13
CA CYS A 67 7.13 -1.78 1.88
C CYS A 67 7.99 -2.24 3.07
N GLN A 68 8.00 -3.52 3.42
CA GLN A 68 8.80 -4.02 4.54
C GLN A 68 10.31 -3.87 4.32
N ALA A 69 10.74 -3.67 3.08
CA ALA A 69 12.12 -3.26 2.79
C ALA A 69 12.52 -1.94 3.49
N PHE A 70 11.54 -1.09 3.83
CA PHE A 70 11.74 0.22 4.46
C PHE A 70 11.06 0.34 5.82
N SER A 71 9.95 -0.35 6.01
CA SER A 71 9.14 -0.36 7.24
C SER A 71 8.79 -1.81 7.57
N PRO A 72 9.55 -2.47 8.44
CA PRO A 72 9.48 -3.94 8.65
C PRO A 72 8.11 -4.46 9.09
N SER A 73 7.31 -3.63 9.76
CA SER A 73 5.97 -4.04 10.23
C SER A 73 4.84 -3.59 9.30
N HIS A 74 5.18 -3.04 8.14
CA HIS A 74 4.18 -2.54 7.22
C HIS A 74 3.46 -3.68 6.51
N VAL A 75 2.14 -3.68 6.58
CA VAL A 75 1.27 -4.56 5.79
C VAL A 75 0.05 -3.79 5.31
N CYS A 76 -0.32 -3.97 4.06
CA CYS A 76 -1.60 -3.52 3.51
C CYS A 76 -2.49 -4.72 3.26
N ILE A 77 -3.78 -4.58 3.52
CA ILE A 77 -4.81 -5.46 2.99
C ILE A 77 -5.41 -4.76 1.77
N VAL A 78 -5.32 -5.41 0.63
CA VAL A 78 -5.73 -4.89 -0.67
C VAL A 78 -7.00 -5.60 -1.10
N THR A 79 -8.03 -4.83 -1.33
CA THR A 79 -9.35 -5.30 -1.77
C THR A 79 -9.73 -4.64 -3.10
N PRO A 80 -10.78 -5.08 -3.80
CA PRO A 80 -11.28 -4.37 -4.98
C PRO A 80 -11.56 -2.88 -4.75
N GLU A 81 -12.08 -2.54 -3.57
CA GLU A 81 -12.45 -1.17 -3.21
C GLU A 81 -11.36 -0.42 -2.45
N ARG A 82 -10.20 -1.09 -2.22
CA ARG A 82 -9.13 -0.53 -1.42
C ARG A 82 -7.76 -0.86 -1.99
N LEU A 83 -7.08 0.16 -2.45
CA LEU A 83 -5.69 0.08 -2.90
C LEU A 83 -4.72 -0.12 -1.72
N GLY A 84 -3.54 -0.62 -2.00
CA GLY A 84 -2.42 -0.43 -1.09
C GLY A 84 -2.21 1.05 -0.79
N LEU A 85 -1.67 1.37 0.39
CA LEU A 85 -1.47 2.76 0.84
C LEU A 85 -0.65 3.61 -0.14
N CYS A 86 0.24 2.98 -0.89
CA CYS A 86 1.02 3.64 -1.94
C CYS A 86 0.18 4.11 -3.14
N GLY A 87 -1.09 3.70 -3.24
CA GLY A 87 -1.94 3.94 -4.41
C GLY A 87 -1.56 3.18 -5.67
N ALA A 88 -0.47 2.40 -5.64
CA ALA A 88 0.05 1.71 -6.81
C ALA A 88 -0.41 0.26 -6.93
N VAL A 89 -0.67 -0.41 -5.81
CA VAL A 89 -1.06 -1.82 -5.78
C VAL A 89 -2.57 -1.93 -5.60
N SER A 90 -3.25 -2.37 -6.65
CA SER A 90 -4.67 -2.72 -6.61
C SER A 90 -4.85 -4.22 -6.33
N TRP A 91 -6.09 -4.65 -6.12
CA TRP A 91 -6.44 -6.06 -5.98
C TRP A 91 -6.00 -6.90 -7.19
N LEU A 92 -6.13 -6.35 -8.41
CA LEU A 92 -5.67 -7.01 -9.63
C LEU A 92 -4.16 -7.16 -9.68
N ASP A 93 -3.42 -6.14 -9.21
CA ASP A 93 -1.96 -6.19 -9.16
C ASP A 93 -1.48 -7.20 -8.11
N ALA A 94 -2.09 -7.18 -6.93
CA ALA A 94 -1.77 -8.13 -5.86
C ALA A 94 -2.09 -9.58 -6.27
N LYS A 95 -3.23 -9.80 -6.93
CA LYS A 95 -3.59 -11.08 -7.51
C LYS A 95 -2.55 -11.57 -8.52
N ALA A 96 -2.20 -10.73 -9.49
CA ALA A 96 -1.20 -11.07 -10.50
C ALA A 96 0.18 -11.35 -9.88
N THR A 97 0.56 -10.58 -8.86
CA THR A 97 1.82 -10.80 -8.12
C THR A 97 1.81 -12.16 -7.41
N ASN A 98 0.72 -12.52 -6.74
CA ASN A 98 0.57 -13.83 -6.10
C ASN A 98 0.57 -14.98 -7.11
N GLU A 99 -0.08 -14.83 -8.26
CA GLU A 99 -0.08 -15.84 -9.33
C GLU A 99 1.33 -16.05 -9.92
N LEU A 100 2.14 -14.99 -10.00
CA LEU A 100 3.53 -15.07 -10.45
C LEU A 100 4.44 -15.70 -9.39
N ASP A 101 4.22 -15.37 -8.14
CA ASP A 101 4.99 -15.85 -7.01
C ASP A 101 4.10 -16.07 -5.77
N PRO A 102 3.62 -17.30 -5.57
CA PRO A 102 2.78 -17.64 -4.41
C PRO A 102 3.48 -17.50 -3.06
N GLN A 103 4.80 -17.36 -3.04
CA GLN A 103 5.58 -17.10 -1.82
C GLN A 103 6.09 -15.65 -1.75
N GLY A 104 5.65 -14.83 -2.69
CA GLY A 104 6.08 -13.44 -2.85
C GLY A 104 5.39 -12.47 -1.88
N PRO A 105 5.51 -11.18 -2.14
CA PRO A 105 5.06 -10.13 -1.22
C PRO A 105 3.54 -9.93 -1.15
N CYS A 106 2.78 -10.58 -2.00
CA CYS A 106 1.32 -10.53 -1.98
C CYS A 106 0.76 -11.92 -1.70
N GLN A 107 0.16 -12.11 -0.55
CA GLN A 107 -0.41 -13.38 -0.12
C GLN A 107 -1.94 -13.34 -0.12
N VAL A 108 -2.56 -14.49 -0.38
CA VAL A 108 -4.02 -14.63 -0.30
C VAL A 108 -4.46 -14.46 1.15
N VAL A 109 -5.48 -13.64 1.36
CA VAL A 109 -6.16 -13.44 2.64
C VAL A 109 -7.62 -13.83 2.45
N THR A 110 -8.06 -14.87 3.16
CA THR A 110 -9.46 -15.28 3.15
C THR A 110 -10.34 -14.27 3.88
N LYS A 111 -11.64 -14.36 3.71
CA LYS A 111 -12.61 -13.49 4.39
C LYS A 111 -13.84 -14.28 4.83
N GLU A 112 -13.61 -15.50 5.36
CA GLU A 112 -14.69 -16.43 5.67
C GLU A 112 -15.54 -15.96 6.83
N ARG A 113 -14.91 -15.37 7.87
CA ARG A 113 -15.61 -14.95 9.07
C ARG A 113 -15.63 -13.44 9.23
N CYS A 114 -16.76 -12.83 8.89
CA CYS A 114 -17.02 -11.43 9.18
C CYS A 114 -17.36 -11.25 10.66
N LEU A 115 -16.60 -10.39 11.34
CA LEU A 115 -16.81 -10.03 12.75
C LEU A 115 -17.71 -8.79 12.89
N ASP A 116 -17.58 -7.83 11.99
CA ASP A 116 -18.41 -6.63 11.93
C ASP A 116 -18.51 -6.13 10.48
N GLU A 117 -19.68 -6.29 9.88
CA GLU A 117 -19.95 -5.86 8.51
C GLU A 117 -19.86 -4.33 8.34
N ARG A 118 -20.22 -3.58 9.36
CA ARG A 118 -20.26 -2.11 9.31
C ARG A 118 -18.85 -1.51 9.19
N THR A 119 -17.90 -2.08 9.89
CA THR A 119 -16.51 -1.62 9.90
C THR A 119 -15.61 -2.40 8.94
N GLY A 120 -16.12 -3.50 8.38
CA GLY A 120 -15.36 -4.37 7.50
C GLY A 120 -14.27 -5.12 8.25
N ARG A 121 -14.60 -5.66 9.41
CA ARG A 121 -13.69 -6.45 10.22
C ARG A 121 -13.88 -7.94 9.96
N TYR A 122 -12.83 -8.64 9.64
CA TYR A 122 -12.80 -10.07 9.35
C TYR A 122 -11.73 -10.76 10.20
N GLU A 123 -12.04 -11.94 10.75
CA GLU A 123 -11.10 -12.70 11.56
C GLU A 123 -9.82 -13.08 10.79
N ASP A 124 -9.99 -13.59 9.57
CA ASP A 124 -8.87 -13.97 8.70
C ASP A 124 -7.98 -12.77 8.32
N VAL A 125 -8.57 -11.59 8.21
CA VAL A 125 -7.84 -10.34 7.94
C VAL A 125 -7.04 -9.94 9.17
N ASP A 126 -7.61 -10.05 10.37
CA ASP A 126 -6.93 -9.76 11.63
C ASP A 126 -5.73 -10.72 11.81
N GLU A 127 -5.91 -12.02 11.55
CA GLU A 127 -4.83 -13.01 11.60
C GLU A 127 -3.71 -12.68 10.62
N ALA A 128 -4.04 -12.38 9.36
CA ALA A 128 -3.06 -12.02 8.35
C ALA A 128 -2.31 -10.73 8.71
N VAL A 129 -3.01 -9.74 9.25
CA VAL A 129 -2.40 -8.48 9.68
C VAL A 129 -1.45 -8.71 10.86
N ALA A 130 -1.85 -9.50 11.85
CA ALA A 130 -1.01 -9.83 12.99
C ALA A 130 0.25 -10.58 12.55
N GLU A 131 0.10 -11.57 11.68
CA GLU A 131 1.22 -12.34 11.13
C GLU A 131 2.19 -11.46 10.35
N TYR A 132 1.70 -10.74 9.33
CA TYR A 132 2.56 -9.99 8.41
C TYR A 132 3.09 -8.69 8.98
N SER A 133 2.46 -8.13 10.01
CA SER A 133 3.02 -7.01 10.78
C SER A 133 4.02 -7.45 11.85
N HIS A 134 4.28 -8.75 11.98
CA HIS A 134 5.10 -9.32 13.04
C HIS A 134 4.58 -9.00 14.45
N GLY A 135 3.26 -8.94 14.60
CA GLY A 135 2.58 -8.65 15.86
C GLY A 135 2.53 -7.17 16.23
N ALA A 136 2.95 -6.27 15.33
CA ALA A 136 2.82 -4.83 15.58
C ALA A 136 1.35 -4.35 15.55
N LEU A 137 0.48 -5.12 14.90
CA LEU A 137 -0.94 -4.85 14.76
C LEU A 137 -1.72 -6.13 15.08
N GLU A 138 -2.83 -5.97 15.76
CA GLU A 138 -3.69 -7.10 16.16
C GLU A 138 -4.89 -7.24 15.22
N HIS A 139 -5.39 -6.13 14.70
CA HIS A 139 -6.56 -6.10 13.83
C HIS A 139 -6.64 -4.82 13.00
N VAL A 140 -7.52 -4.83 11.99
CA VAL A 140 -7.85 -3.65 11.18
C VAL A 140 -9.32 -3.65 10.81
N THR A 141 -9.84 -2.45 10.55
CA THR A 141 -11.15 -2.26 9.95
C THR A 141 -10.99 -1.75 8.52
N LEU A 142 -11.62 -2.43 7.56
CA LEU A 142 -11.44 -2.09 6.14
C LEU A 142 -12.27 -0.87 5.72
N TYR A 143 -13.35 -0.56 6.43
CA TYR A 143 -14.33 0.46 6.03
C TYR A 143 -14.43 1.63 7.01
N SER A 144 -13.73 1.59 8.14
CA SER A 144 -13.73 2.66 9.12
C SER A 144 -12.34 3.22 9.35
N LEU A 145 -12.24 4.55 9.27
CA LEU A 145 -11.04 5.31 9.63
C LEU A 145 -11.05 5.78 11.07
N LEU A 146 -12.20 5.64 11.74
CA LEU A 146 -12.44 6.27 13.04
C LEU A 146 -12.16 5.31 14.21
N GLU A 147 -12.30 4.01 13.96
CA GLU A 147 -12.19 3.00 15.02
C GLU A 147 -10.80 2.37 15.07
N ASP A 148 -10.21 2.14 13.91
CA ASP A 148 -8.84 1.63 13.81
C ASP A 148 -8.09 2.33 12.66
N PRO A 149 -6.77 2.37 12.70
CA PRO A 149 -6.01 2.89 11.57
C PRO A 149 -6.44 2.13 10.32
N MET A 150 -6.75 2.88 9.30
CA MET A 150 -7.23 2.34 8.02
C MET A 150 -6.30 1.37 7.37
N THR A 151 -5.09 1.52 7.68
CA THR A 151 -4.07 0.60 7.29
C THR A 151 -3.38 0.21 8.54
N SER A 152 -3.32 -0.99 8.70
CA SER A 152 -2.36 -1.66 9.51
C SER A 152 -0.94 -1.35 9.11
N CYS A 153 -0.69 -0.29 8.44
CA CYS A 153 0.66 -0.02 8.04
C CYS A 153 1.33 0.87 9.06
N GLY A 154 2.54 0.54 9.39
CA GLY A 154 3.44 1.40 10.12
C GLY A 154 3.59 2.82 9.54
N CYS A 155 3.07 3.06 8.34
CA CYS A 155 2.97 4.39 7.75
C CYS A 155 2.15 5.36 8.60
N PHE A 156 1.26 4.90 9.45
CA PHE A 156 0.57 5.75 10.41
C PHE A 156 1.30 5.90 11.75
N GLU A 157 2.41 5.26 11.94
CA GLU A 157 3.33 5.60 13.02
C GLU A 157 4.10 6.88 12.70
N CYS A 158 4.34 7.14 11.41
CA CYS A 158 4.89 8.41 10.94
C CYS A 158 4.29 8.79 9.59
N ILE A 159 4.19 10.09 9.34
CA ILE A 159 3.77 10.66 8.07
C ILE A 159 4.87 11.59 7.58
N CYS A 160 5.19 11.47 6.28
CA CYS A 160 6.15 12.34 5.62
C CYS A 160 5.41 13.34 4.74
N GLY A 161 5.74 14.62 4.89
CA GLY A 161 5.26 15.69 4.03
C GLY A 161 6.41 16.46 3.41
N ILE A 162 6.21 17.00 2.22
CA ILE A 162 7.17 17.89 1.56
C ILE A 162 6.74 19.34 1.85
N GLU A 163 7.67 20.15 2.37
CA GLU A 163 7.50 21.58 2.52
C GLU A 163 8.11 22.27 1.29
N PRO A 164 7.27 22.82 0.37
CA PRO A 164 7.75 23.28 -0.93
C PRO A 164 8.66 24.51 -0.87
N CYS A 165 8.47 25.37 0.12
CA CYS A 165 9.24 26.63 0.22
C CYS A 165 10.69 26.41 0.58
N SER A 166 10.96 25.44 1.46
CA SER A 166 12.32 25.08 1.87
C SER A 166 12.87 23.86 1.14
N MET A 167 12.06 23.20 0.31
CA MET A 167 12.34 21.88 -0.25
C MET A 167 12.70 20.85 0.84
N GLY A 168 12.15 21.06 2.02
CA GLY A 168 12.36 20.22 3.18
C GLY A 168 11.40 19.03 3.23
N VAL A 169 11.77 18.02 3.99
CA VAL A 169 10.91 16.90 4.34
C VAL A 169 10.56 16.99 5.80
N VAL A 170 9.26 17.03 6.11
CA VAL A 170 8.74 16.97 7.47
C VAL A 170 8.31 15.53 7.74
N ILE A 171 8.86 14.94 8.79
CA ILE A 171 8.46 13.63 9.29
C ILE A 171 7.84 13.84 10.65
N THR A 172 6.60 13.43 10.81
CA THR A 172 5.88 13.50 12.09
C THR A 172 5.42 12.13 12.52
N CYS A 173 5.60 11.82 13.79
CA CYS A 173 5.17 10.56 14.39
C CYS A 173 3.76 10.70 15.00
N ARG A 174 3.09 9.59 15.18
CA ARG A 174 1.72 9.53 15.72
C ARG A 174 1.58 10.19 17.09
N GLU A 175 2.59 10.06 17.93
CA GLU A 175 2.59 10.63 19.28
C GLU A 175 2.77 12.15 19.30
N TYR A 176 3.12 12.75 18.16
CA TYR A 176 3.29 14.20 18.09
C TYR A 176 1.94 14.90 18.03
N ALA A 177 1.56 15.50 19.13
CA ALA A 177 0.28 16.20 19.28
C ALA A 177 0.31 17.69 18.84
N GLY A 178 1.46 18.18 18.38
CA GLY A 178 1.65 19.57 18.01
C GLY A 178 1.30 19.88 16.55
N MET A 179 1.39 21.16 16.22
CA MET A 179 1.31 21.65 14.85
C MET A 179 2.65 21.41 14.14
N THR A 180 2.63 20.78 13.00
CA THR A 180 3.83 20.57 12.18
C THR A 180 4.22 21.85 11.43
N PRO A 181 5.45 21.95 10.91
CA PRO A 181 5.85 23.05 10.03
C PRO A 181 5.00 23.23 8.77
N LEU A 182 4.23 22.22 8.39
CA LEU A 182 3.27 22.31 7.28
C LEU A 182 1.96 23.00 7.69
N GLY A 183 1.81 23.44 8.93
CA GLY A 183 0.59 24.05 9.45
C GLY A 183 -0.56 23.08 9.69
N MET A 184 -0.25 21.77 9.80
CA MET A 184 -1.20 20.69 10.02
C MET A 184 -0.78 19.85 11.23
N THR A 185 -1.76 19.31 11.94
CA THR A 185 -1.52 18.26 12.94
C THR A 185 -1.25 16.92 12.27
N PHE A 186 -0.74 15.95 13.04
CA PHE A 186 -0.60 14.58 12.54
C PHE A 186 -1.94 14.00 12.03
N SER A 187 -3.02 14.22 12.78
CA SER A 187 -4.35 13.70 12.40
C SER A 187 -4.88 14.31 11.10
N GLU A 188 -4.63 15.60 10.86
CA GLU A 188 -4.99 16.25 9.59
C GLU A 188 -4.17 15.70 8.43
N MET A 189 -2.87 15.50 8.62
CA MET A 189 -2.01 14.86 7.62
C MET A 189 -2.43 13.41 7.37
N ALA A 190 -2.77 12.66 8.40
CA ALA A 190 -3.25 11.29 8.28
C ALA A 190 -4.55 11.18 7.47
N SER A 191 -5.48 12.09 7.68
CA SER A 191 -6.73 12.12 6.92
C SER A 191 -6.54 12.44 5.44
N MET A 192 -5.49 13.18 5.10
CA MET A 192 -5.15 13.50 3.70
C MET A 192 -4.39 12.38 2.99
N THR A 193 -3.64 11.58 3.75
CA THR A 193 -2.82 10.49 3.21
C THR A 193 -3.52 9.15 3.28
N GLY A 194 -4.68 9.09 3.89
CA GLY A 194 -5.48 7.88 4.04
C GLY A 194 -5.70 7.20 2.70
N GLY A 195 -4.91 6.15 2.46
CA GLY A 195 -4.70 5.54 1.18
C GLY A 195 -5.98 5.15 0.48
N GLY A 196 -6.17 5.72 -0.68
CA GLY A 196 -7.26 5.35 -1.55
C GLY A 196 -8.64 5.73 -1.03
N VAL A 197 -8.74 6.53 0.01
CA VAL A 197 -10.03 7.10 0.35
C VAL A 197 -10.44 7.99 -0.80
N GLN A 198 -11.41 7.52 -1.48
CA GLN A 198 -12.06 8.31 -2.49
C GLN A 198 -12.63 9.54 -1.81
N THR A 199 -12.07 10.62 -2.17
CA THR A 199 -12.72 11.91 -2.01
C THR A 199 -13.62 12.13 -3.20
#